data_7e28f200ae30be6d49f7cfa0588d6fc6
#
_entry.id   7e28f200ae30be6d49f7cfa0588d6fc6
#
_cell.length_a   1.000
_cell.length_b   1.000
_cell.length_c   1.000
_cell.angle_alpha   90.00
_cell.angle_beta   90.00
_cell.angle_gamma   90.00
#
_symmetry.space_group_name_H-M   'P 1'
#
loop_
_entity.id
_entity.type
_entity.pdbx_description
1 polymer ?
#
loop_
_entity_poly.entity_id
_entity_poly.type
_entity_poly.pdbx_seq_one_letter_code
_entity_poly.pdbx_strand_id
1 'polypeptide(L)'
;MKKLYTAFWIAACSLASLPGHTQSQWQNDFSNQGEILKTVGRGECSIADGVFRSKGSYACFGNPEWKNYSMSFKARAPKGAEQVQIWAGFRAYNRFDRYVAGIKGGLQDDVYLMRTGYMGTDEFMGVRPLGFHPVPGEWYSMKVEVCGNRIRVFVNGEKEPYIDVVDKNANLVPSGEVTLGGGWIETEFDDLIVTLLPDNYLKNVKAAEYRMAATSQQKEAKRRRERANYKAVMVNDIKPDRTEISLDGDWLFMPEYQLDDKAKAVSATTDDEDWHVMQVPNFWNPIRIWLHGETMPTPNGPNPKGVSDTYYQQETDRCEGYTFDYRKTGTAWYRQWLELPTDIKGKQLT
;
A
#
# COMPACT_ATOMS: atom_id res chain seq x y z
N MET A 1 27.01 -29.40 -31.84
CA MET A 1 26.29 -28.43 -30.99
C MET A 1 25.30 -29.20 -30.14
N LYS A 2 25.60 -29.40 -28.87
CA LYS A 2 24.74 -30.12 -27.93
C LYS A 2 23.85 -29.07 -27.24
N LYS A 3 22.55 -29.20 -27.41
CA LYS A 3 21.58 -28.40 -26.67
C LYS A 3 21.46 -28.96 -25.26
N LEU A 4 21.84 -28.16 -24.23
CA LEU A 4 21.55 -28.44 -22.85
C LEU A 4 20.08 -28.01 -22.58
N TYR A 5 19.24 -28.96 -22.22
CA TYR A 5 17.97 -28.71 -21.63
C TYR A 5 18.13 -28.65 -20.11
N THR A 6 17.94 -27.49 -19.53
CA THR A 6 17.90 -27.33 -18.06
C THR A 6 16.50 -27.68 -17.61
N ALA A 7 16.34 -28.84 -17.01
CA ALA A 7 15.09 -29.26 -16.37
C ALA A 7 14.99 -28.54 -15.02
N PHE A 8 14.01 -27.65 -14.90
CA PHE A 8 13.60 -27.09 -13.62
C PHE A 8 12.79 -28.14 -12.85
N TRP A 9 13.36 -28.66 -11.78
CA TRP A 9 12.64 -29.46 -10.81
C TRP A 9 11.79 -28.56 -9.96
N ILE A 10 10.47 -28.64 -10.13
CA ILE A 10 9.51 -28.11 -9.17
C ILE A 10 9.56 -29.03 -7.95
N ALA A 11 10.17 -28.56 -6.87
CA ALA A 11 10.12 -29.25 -5.60
C ALA A 11 8.67 -29.18 -5.08
N ALA A 12 7.93 -30.26 -5.26
CA ALA A 12 6.69 -30.47 -4.56
C ALA A 12 7.02 -30.57 -3.07
N CYS A 13 6.76 -29.53 -2.29
CA CYS A 13 6.74 -29.61 -0.84
C CYS A 13 5.68 -30.62 -0.45
N SER A 14 6.09 -31.83 -0.09
CA SER A 14 5.26 -32.83 0.57
C SER A 14 4.82 -32.26 1.92
N LEU A 15 3.60 -31.72 1.97
CA LEU A 15 2.90 -31.48 3.23
C LEU A 15 2.61 -32.85 3.83
N ALA A 16 3.17 -33.11 5.01
CA ALA A 16 2.83 -34.25 5.82
C ALA A 16 1.30 -34.21 6.04
N SER A 17 0.60 -35.15 5.43
CA SER A 17 -0.84 -35.31 5.57
C SER A 17 -1.17 -35.73 6.98
N LEU A 18 -1.78 -34.85 7.75
CA LEU A 18 -2.57 -35.23 8.90
C LEU A 18 -3.81 -36.03 8.38
N PRO A 19 -4.15 -37.14 8.97
CA PRO A 19 -5.24 -37.96 8.48
C PRO A 19 -6.58 -37.27 8.69
N GLY A 20 -7.35 -37.04 7.62
CA GLY A 20 -8.78 -36.96 7.72
C GLY A 20 -9.54 -35.77 7.17
N HIS A 21 -8.93 -34.79 6.48
CA HIS A 21 -9.73 -33.79 5.74
C HIS A 21 -9.13 -33.58 4.37
N THR A 22 -9.78 -34.10 3.34
CA THR A 22 -9.53 -33.66 1.95
C THR A 22 -9.94 -32.20 1.84
N GLN A 23 -8.94 -31.30 1.78
CA GLN A 23 -9.21 -29.91 1.42
C GLN A 23 -9.82 -29.91 0.03
N SER A 24 -11.05 -29.40 -0.12
CA SER A 24 -11.64 -29.25 -1.43
C SER A 24 -10.93 -28.11 -2.15
N GLN A 25 -10.40 -28.42 -3.34
CA GLN A 25 -9.67 -27.48 -4.19
C GLN A 25 -10.48 -27.24 -5.45
N TRP A 26 -10.54 -26.00 -5.89
CA TRP A 26 -11.05 -25.57 -7.17
C TRP A 26 -9.95 -24.84 -7.93
N GLN A 27 -9.86 -25.01 -9.25
CA GLN A 27 -8.83 -24.40 -10.07
C GLN A 27 -9.32 -24.04 -11.46
N ASN A 28 -8.68 -23.04 -12.08
CA ASN A 28 -8.86 -22.66 -13.47
C ASN A 28 -7.48 -22.27 -14.05
N ASP A 29 -7.06 -22.96 -15.09
CA ASP A 29 -5.82 -22.72 -15.84
C ASP A 29 -6.08 -21.95 -17.14
N PHE A 30 -7.29 -21.46 -17.34
CA PHE A 30 -7.74 -20.69 -18.49
C PHE A 30 -7.47 -21.34 -19.85
N SER A 31 -7.34 -22.67 -19.90
CA SER A 31 -7.18 -23.42 -21.15
C SER A 31 -8.45 -23.47 -21.99
N ASN A 32 -9.61 -23.27 -21.37
CA ASN A 32 -10.89 -23.26 -22.03
C ASN A 32 -11.28 -21.87 -22.55
N GLN A 33 -10.95 -21.58 -23.82
CA GLN A 33 -11.27 -20.29 -24.46
C GLN A 33 -12.78 -20.06 -24.68
N GLY A 34 -13.62 -21.10 -24.58
CA GLY A 34 -15.07 -21.00 -24.68
C GLY A 34 -15.79 -20.76 -23.37
N GLU A 35 -15.08 -20.54 -22.26
CA GLU A 35 -15.68 -20.28 -20.95
C GLU A 35 -16.47 -18.97 -20.97
N ILE A 36 -17.73 -19.04 -20.48
CA ILE A 36 -18.59 -17.86 -20.34
C ILE A 36 -18.19 -17.13 -19.05
N LEU A 37 -17.64 -15.95 -19.20
CA LEU A 37 -17.20 -15.13 -18.08
C LEU A 37 -18.33 -14.30 -17.49
N LYS A 38 -18.50 -14.35 -16.17
CA LYS A 38 -19.33 -13.42 -15.42
C LYS A 38 -18.51 -12.15 -15.17
N THR A 39 -18.69 -11.14 -16.01
CA THR A 39 -17.88 -9.90 -15.96
C THR A 39 -18.63 -8.75 -15.30
N VAL A 40 -17.87 -7.85 -14.65
CA VAL A 40 -18.34 -6.63 -14.03
C VAL A 40 -17.41 -5.47 -14.40
N GLY A 41 -17.98 -4.39 -14.87
CA GLY A 41 -17.24 -3.21 -15.32
C GLY A 41 -17.66 -2.79 -16.73
N ARG A 42 -16.90 -1.82 -17.28
CA ARG A 42 -17.13 -1.31 -18.64
C ARG A 42 -15.97 -1.62 -19.60
N GLY A 43 -14.95 -2.28 -19.09
CA GLY A 43 -13.78 -2.69 -19.86
C GLY A 43 -13.93 -4.09 -20.43
N GLU A 44 -12.82 -4.71 -20.74
CA GLU A 44 -12.75 -5.97 -21.46
C GLU A 44 -12.21 -7.09 -20.57
N CYS A 45 -12.77 -8.28 -20.74
CA CYS A 45 -12.28 -9.53 -20.19
C CYS A 45 -12.33 -10.61 -21.28
N SER A 46 -11.27 -11.39 -21.40
CA SER A 46 -11.20 -12.49 -22.36
C SER A 46 -10.30 -13.61 -21.88
N ILE A 47 -10.51 -14.82 -22.41
CA ILE A 47 -9.56 -15.92 -22.28
C ILE A 47 -8.99 -16.18 -23.66
N ALA A 48 -7.68 -16.05 -23.80
CA ALA A 48 -6.95 -16.33 -25.03
C ALA A 48 -5.54 -16.79 -24.72
N ASP A 49 -5.01 -17.70 -25.52
CA ASP A 49 -3.64 -18.26 -25.40
C ASP A 49 -3.35 -18.87 -24.02
N GLY A 50 -4.38 -19.46 -23.38
CA GLY A 50 -4.25 -20.08 -22.07
C GLY A 50 -4.11 -19.10 -20.90
N VAL A 51 -4.47 -17.82 -21.08
CA VAL A 51 -4.48 -16.82 -20.01
C VAL A 51 -5.78 -16.04 -19.98
N PHE A 52 -6.19 -15.62 -18.81
CA PHE A 52 -7.28 -14.66 -18.64
C PHE A 52 -6.72 -13.24 -18.73
N ARG A 53 -7.30 -12.41 -19.59
CA ARG A 53 -6.94 -10.99 -19.77
C ARG A 53 -8.04 -10.07 -19.28
N SER A 54 -7.64 -8.99 -18.63
CA SER A 54 -8.57 -7.99 -18.11
C SER A 54 -8.01 -6.59 -18.22
N LYS A 55 -8.88 -5.63 -18.61
CA LYS A 55 -8.60 -4.21 -18.62
C LYS A 55 -9.86 -3.41 -18.30
N GLY A 56 -9.90 -2.70 -17.17
CA GLY A 56 -11.03 -1.87 -16.75
C GLY A 56 -12.29 -2.64 -16.34
N SER A 57 -12.23 -3.96 -16.30
CA SER A 57 -13.30 -4.88 -15.84
C SER A 57 -12.67 -6.02 -15.07
N TYR A 58 -13.48 -6.77 -14.33
CA TYR A 58 -13.04 -8.01 -13.69
C TYR A 58 -14.05 -9.13 -14.02
N ALA A 59 -13.60 -10.37 -13.91
CA ALA A 59 -14.45 -11.54 -13.97
C ALA A 59 -14.51 -12.24 -12.61
N CYS A 60 -15.67 -12.88 -12.33
CA CYS A 60 -15.92 -13.63 -11.11
C CYS A 60 -15.76 -15.13 -11.39
N PHE A 61 -15.16 -15.84 -10.44
CA PHE A 61 -14.88 -17.28 -10.53
C PHE A 61 -15.25 -17.97 -9.22
N GLY A 62 -15.65 -19.23 -9.32
CA GLY A 62 -15.85 -20.10 -8.18
C GLY A 62 -17.27 -20.04 -7.60
N ASN A 63 -17.38 -20.01 -6.28
CA ASN A 63 -18.65 -20.18 -5.58
C ASN A 63 -18.92 -19.01 -4.60
N PRO A 64 -20.09 -18.35 -4.63
CA PRO A 64 -20.44 -17.24 -3.76
C PRO A 64 -20.54 -17.63 -2.27
N GLU A 65 -20.63 -18.91 -1.94
CA GLU A 65 -20.72 -19.40 -0.56
C GLU A 65 -19.35 -19.57 0.13
N TRP A 66 -18.26 -19.36 -0.58
CA TRP A 66 -16.93 -19.53 -0.01
C TRP A 66 -16.65 -18.48 1.08
N LYS A 67 -16.28 -18.95 2.27
CA LYS A 67 -16.01 -18.12 3.44
C LYS A 67 -14.53 -18.07 3.81
N ASN A 68 -13.94 -19.24 4.03
CA ASN A 68 -12.57 -19.41 4.47
C ASN A 68 -11.80 -20.18 3.40
N TYR A 69 -10.79 -19.53 2.82
CA TYR A 69 -10.01 -20.15 1.74
C TYR A 69 -8.67 -19.45 1.54
N SER A 70 -7.78 -20.14 0.87
CA SER A 70 -6.65 -19.51 0.20
C SER A 70 -6.94 -19.40 -1.31
N MET A 71 -6.57 -18.28 -1.89
CA MET A 71 -6.57 -18.05 -3.33
C MET A 71 -5.13 -17.81 -3.76
N SER A 72 -4.66 -18.52 -4.78
CA SER A 72 -3.37 -18.27 -5.42
C SER A 72 -3.53 -18.18 -6.93
N PHE A 73 -2.68 -17.36 -7.55
CA PHE A 73 -2.67 -17.15 -8.99
C PHE A 73 -1.34 -16.57 -9.43
N LYS A 74 -1.07 -16.57 -10.73
CA LYS A 74 -0.02 -15.78 -11.36
C LYS A 74 -0.63 -14.64 -12.14
N ALA A 75 0.08 -13.51 -12.18
CA ALA A 75 -0.34 -12.36 -12.97
C ALA A 75 0.85 -11.57 -13.51
N ARG A 76 0.65 -10.93 -14.66
CA ARG A 76 1.61 -9.98 -15.22
C ARG A 76 0.90 -8.89 -16.00
N ALA A 77 1.50 -7.71 -16.11
CA ALA A 77 1.20 -6.79 -17.19
C ALA A 77 1.87 -7.28 -18.50
N PRO A 78 1.27 -7.14 -19.67
CA PRO A 78 1.89 -7.49 -20.94
C PRO A 78 3.23 -6.74 -21.13
N LYS A 79 4.14 -7.37 -21.89
CA LYS A 79 5.40 -6.72 -22.25
C LYS A 79 5.13 -5.43 -23.03
N GLY A 80 5.71 -4.32 -22.58
CA GLY A 80 5.50 -2.99 -23.16
C GLY A 80 4.37 -2.19 -22.53
N ALA A 81 3.68 -2.71 -21.51
CA ALA A 81 2.80 -1.91 -20.67
C ALA A 81 3.60 -0.83 -19.92
N GLU A 82 2.96 0.28 -19.59
CA GLU A 82 3.61 1.39 -18.89
C GLU A 82 4.02 1.04 -17.46
N GLN A 83 3.24 0.18 -16.81
CA GLN A 83 3.46 -0.25 -15.43
C GLN A 83 2.76 -1.58 -15.15
N VAL A 84 3.07 -2.17 -13.99
CA VAL A 84 2.37 -3.37 -13.49
C VAL A 84 1.25 -2.94 -12.56
N GLN A 85 0.02 -3.39 -12.82
CA GLN A 85 -1.13 -3.17 -11.96
C GLN A 85 -1.95 -4.46 -11.86
N ILE A 86 -1.78 -5.20 -10.77
CA ILE A 86 -2.47 -6.46 -10.54
C ILE A 86 -3.57 -6.25 -9.51
N TRP A 87 -4.80 -6.62 -9.86
CA TRP A 87 -5.96 -6.57 -8.98
C TRP A 87 -6.62 -7.93 -8.92
N ALA A 88 -6.77 -8.48 -7.73
CA ALA A 88 -7.48 -9.74 -7.51
C ALA A 88 -8.40 -9.58 -6.30
N GLY A 89 -9.68 -9.81 -6.51
CA GLY A 89 -10.68 -9.71 -5.45
C GLY A 89 -11.00 -11.07 -4.85
N PHE A 90 -11.53 -11.04 -3.66
CA PHE A 90 -11.97 -12.22 -2.93
C PHE A 90 -13.13 -11.87 -2.01
N ARG A 91 -13.93 -12.90 -1.63
CA ARG A 91 -15.22 -12.71 -0.99
C ARG A 91 -16.04 -11.64 -1.73
N ALA A 92 -16.12 -11.73 -3.05
CA ALA A 92 -16.98 -10.86 -3.83
C ALA A 92 -18.44 -11.18 -3.50
N TYR A 93 -18.97 -10.49 -2.48
CA TYR A 93 -20.31 -10.70 -1.93
C TYR A 93 -21.39 -10.20 -2.89
N ASN A 94 -21.12 -9.07 -3.52
CA ASN A 94 -21.94 -8.49 -4.56
C ASN A 94 -21.06 -7.68 -5.53
N ARG A 95 -21.68 -6.92 -6.43
CA ARG A 95 -20.98 -6.11 -7.45
C ARG A 95 -19.99 -5.10 -6.84
N PHE A 96 -20.19 -4.63 -5.64
CA PHE A 96 -19.41 -3.55 -5.04
C PHE A 96 -18.57 -4.04 -3.86
N ASP A 97 -19.16 -4.89 -3.02
CA ASP A 97 -18.58 -5.28 -1.75
C ASP A 97 -17.71 -6.52 -1.90
N ARG A 98 -16.41 -6.32 -1.80
CA ARG A 98 -15.38 -7.36 -1.86
C ARG A 98 -14.09 -6.86 -1.23
N TYR A 99 -13.19 -7.75 -0.93
CA TYR A 99 -11.79 -7.39 -0.72
C TYR A 99 -11.03 -7.41 -2.05
N VAL A 100 -10.00 -6.58 -2.16
CA VAL A 100 -9.06 -6.58 -3.29
C VAL A 100 -7.64 -6.54 -2.76
N ALA A 101 -6.84 -7.51 -3.16
CA ALA A 101 -5.41 -7.51 -2.99
C ALA A 101 -4.72 -7.32 -4.33
N GLY A 102 -3.59 -6.62 -4.35
CA GLY A 102 -2.92 -6.40 -5.60
C GLY A 102 -1.50 -5.86 -5.47
N ILE A 103 -0.86 -5.75 -6.61
CA ILE A 103 0.44 -5.12 -6.80
C ILE A 103 0.24 -3.86 -7.61
N LYS A 104 0.86 -2.78 -7.20
CA LYS A 104 0.98 -1.54 -7.96
C LYS A 104 2.45 -1.24 -8.15
N GLY A 105 2.91 -1.33 -9.39
CA GLY A 105 4.22 -0.89 -9.82
C GLY A 105 4.15 0.51 -10.42
N GLY A 106 5.27 1.19 -10.52
CA GLY A 106 5.36 2.53 -11.08
C GLY A 106 6.17 3.44 -10.15
N LEU A 107 5.60 4.56 -9.73
CA LEU A 107 6.24 5.45 -8.75
C LEU A 107 6.30 4.84 -7.34
N GLN A 108 5.38 3.95 -7.03
CA GLN A 108 5.44 3.10 -5.82
C GLN A 108 5.33 1.64 -6.22
N ASP A 109 6.20 0.84 -5.63
CA ASP A 109 6.21 -0.60 -5.79
C ASP A 109 5.61 -1.21 -4.54
N ASP A 110 4.27 -1.26 -4.51
CA ASP A 110 3.52 -1.68 -3.34
C ASP A 110 2.67 -2.92 -3.59
N VAL A 111 2.54 -3.73 -2.55
CA VAL A 111 1.42 -4.65 -2.37
C VAL A 111 0.39 -4.00 -1.46
N TYR A 112 -0.87 -4.12 -1.81
CA TYR A 112 -1.96 -3.52 -1.05
C TYR A 112 -3.11 -4.49 -0.83
N LEU A 113 -3.89 -4.19 0.21
CA LEU A 113 -5.17 -4.81 0.52
C LEU A 113 -6.17 -3.70 0.82
N MET A 114 -7.31 -3.76 0.16
CA MET A 114 -8.43 -2.87 0.43
C MET A 114 -9.74 -3.64 0.53
N ARG A 115 -10.70 -3.09 1.24
CA ARG A 115 -12.11 -3.46 1.17
C ARG A 115 -12.82 -2.43 0.33
N THR A 116 -13.50 -2.87 -0.73
CA THR A 116 -14.32 -1.99 -1.56
C THR A 116 -15.76 -2.00 -1.08
N GLY A 117 -16.48 -0.92 -1.33
CA GLY A 117 -17.87 -0.79 -0.95
C GLY A 117 -18.68 0.05 -1.91
N TYR A 118 -20.00 0.04 -1.71
CA TYR A 118 -20.92 0.84 -2.51
C TYR A 118 -20.61 2.35 -2.35
N MET A 119 -20.72 3.09 -3.44
CA MET A 119 -20.49 4.55 -3.48
C MET A 119 -19.07 5.01 -3.14
N GLY A 120 -18.07 4.18 -3.41
CA GLY A 120 -16.67 4.55 -3.20
C GLY A 120 -16.25 4.58 -1.73
N THR A 121 -16.87 3.77 -0.90
CA THR A 121 -16.47 3.57 0.49
C THR A 121 -15.26 2.63 0.60
N ASP A 122 -14.28 2.82 -0.27
CA ASP A 122 -13.07 2.00 -0.29
C ASP A 122 -12.19 2.31 0.93
N GLU A 123 -11.73 1.26 1.59
CA GLU A 123 -10.87 1.35 2.77
C GLU A 123 -9.58 0.56 2.54
N PHE A 124 -8.43 1.24 2.55
CA PHE A 124 -7.15 0.58 2.55
C PHE A 124 -6.86 -0.03 3.92
N MET A 125 -6.73 -1.35 3.95
CA MET A 125 -6.48 -2.12 5.17
C MET A 125 -5.00 -2.40 5.38
N GLY A 126 -4.21 -2.31 4.33
CA GLY A 126 -2.76 -2.48 4.37
C GLY A 126 -2.11 -2.09 3.05
N VAL A 127 -0.98 -1.41 3.15
CA VAL A 127 -0.09 -1.10 2.02
C VAL A 127 1.34 -1.36 2.49
N ARG A 128 2.12 -2.09 1.70
CA ARG A 128 3.50 -2.44 2.04
C ARG A 128 4.38 -2.37 0.80
N PRO A 129 5.60 -1.83 0.92
CA PRO A 129 6.55 -1.84 -0.19
C PRO A 129 6.92 -3.27 -0.59
N LEU A 130 6.97 -3.53 -1.89
CA LEU A 130 7.37 -4.83 -2.44
C LEU A 130 8.85 -5.13 -2.16
N GLY A 131 9.69 -4.11 -2.09
CA GLY A 131 11.14 -4.27 -1.97
C GLY A 131 11.83 -4.61 -3.30
N PHE A 132 11.09 -4.63 -4.40
CA PHE A 132 11.59 -4.77 -5.77
C PHE A 132 10.67 -3.98 -6.71
N HIS A 133 11.19 -3.63 -7.89
CA HIS A 133 10.40 -2.96 -8.94
C HIS A 133 9.74 -4.00 -9.85
N PRO A 134 8.40 -4.06 -9.94
CA PRO A 134 7.73 -4.99 -10.83
C PRO A 134 7.86 -4.55 -12.30
N VAL A 135 8.27 -5.50 -13.15
CA VAL A 135 8.57 -5.25 -14.57
C VAL A 135 7.47 -5.85 -15.45
N PRO A 136 6.92 -5.08 -16.42
CA PRO A 136 5.98 -5.62 -17.41
C PRO A 136 6.58 -6.79 -18.20
N GLY A 137 5.79 -7.83 -18.38
CA GLY A 137 6.18 -9.09 -19.03
C GLY A 137 6.66 -10.17 -18.07
N GLU A 138 6.96 -9.84 -16.82
CA GLU A 138 7.34 -10.82 -15.79
C GLU A 138 6.12 -11.32 -15.00
N TRP A 139 6.10 -12.61 -14.70
CA TRP A 139 5.05 -13.23 -13.90
C TRP A 139 5.32 -13.07 -12.41
N TYR A 140 4.31 -12.61 -11.69
CA TYR A 140 4.29 -12.51 -10.24
C TYR A 140 3.25 -13.48 -9.69
N SER A 141 3.64 -14.28 -8.70
CA SER A 141 2.68 -15.11 -7.99
C SER A 141 2.14 -14.37 -6.77
N MET A 142 0.84 -14.46 -6.58
CA MET A 142 0.18 -13.93 -5.39
C MET A 142 -0.60 -15.04 -4.68
N LYS A 143 -0.65 -14.96 -3.36
CA LYS A 143 -1.53 -15.79 -2.53
C LYS A 143 -2.21 -14.94 -1.50
N VAL A 144 -3.51 -15.14 -1.34
CA VAL A 144 -4.32 -14.55 -0.26
C VAL A 144 -4.87 -15.70 0.58
N GLU A 145 -4.80 -15.55 1.88
CA GLU A 145 -5.49 -16.42 2.85
C GLU A 145 -6.54 -15.59 3.58
N VAL A 146 -7.79 -16.03 3.58
CA VAL A 146 -8.86 -15.42 4.35
C VAL A 146 -9.54 -16.46 5.22
N CYS A 147 -9.55 -16.22 6.55
CA CYS A 147 -10.15 -17.11 7.51
C CYS A 147 -10.78 -16.29 8.65
N GLY A 148 -12.11 -16.40 8.81
CA GLY A 148 -12.84 -15.50 9.69
C GLY A 148 -12.67 -14.06 9.23
N ASN A 149 -12.17 -13.21 10.10
CA ASN A 149 -11.87 -11.80 9.83
C ASN A 149 -10.37 -11.53 9.61
N ARG A 150 -9.51 -12.53 9.58
CA ARG A 150 -8.08 -12.38 9.36
C ARG A 150 -7.74 -12.63 7.89
N ILE A 151 -6.93 -11.74 7.33
CA ILE A 151 -6.52 -11.74 5.93
C ILE A 151 -5.00 -11.63 5.86
N ARG A 152 -4.38 -12.50 5.05
CA ARG A 152 -2.94 -12.51 4.80
C ARG A 152 -2.67 -12.48 3.30
N VAL A 153 -1.73 -11.63 2.87
CA VAL A 153 -1.35 -11.47 1.47
C VAL A 153 0.13 -11.77 1.30
N PHE A 154 0.46 -12.62 0.32
CA PHE A 154 1.81 -13.06 0.01
C PHE A 154 2.12 -12.78 -1.45
N VAL A 155 3.38 -12.53 -1.75
CA VAL A 155 3.90 -12.30 -3.11
C VAL A 155 5.11 -13.20 -3.34
N ASN A 156 5.23 -13.74 -4.56
CA ASN A 156 6.37 -14.53 -5.04
C ASN A 156 6.76 -15.72 -4.15
N GLY A 157 5.77 -16.36 -3.52
CA GLY A 157 5.98 -17.56 -2.70
C GLY A 157 6.75 -17.31 -1.41
N GLU A 158 6.87 -16.07 -0.96
CA GLU A 158 7.49 -15.77 0.32
C GLU A 158 6.76 -16.45 1.48
N LYS A 159 7.51 -16.87 2.50
CA LYS A 159 6.95 -17.57 3.68
C LYS A 159 6.18 -16.63 4.58
N GLU A 160 6.67 -15.41 4.73
CA GLU A 160 6.03 -14.38 5.54
C GLU A 160 5.10 -13.52 4.68
N PRO A 161 3.90 -13.19 5.16
CA PRO A 161 2.99 -12.35 4.42
C PRO A 161 3.49 -10.90 4.38
N TYR A 162 3.23 -10.23 3.28
CA TYR A 162 3.38 -8.77 3.19
C TYR A 162 2.35 -8.04 4.03
N ILE A 163 1.12 -8.58 4.08
CA ILE A 163 0.02 -8.02 4.85
C ILE A 163 -0.60 -9.13 5.69
N ASP A 164 -0.83 -8.86 6.97
CA ASP A 164 -1.52 -9.74 7.91
C ASP A 164 -2.38 -8.86 8.81
N VAL A 165 -3.68 -8.82 8.54
CA VAL A 165 -4.61 -7.90 9.21
C VAL A 165 -5.87 -8.61 9.66
N VAL A 166 -6.53 -8.00 10.65
CA VAL A 166 -7.84 -8.41 11.15
C VAL A 166 -8.85 -7.33 10.81
N ASP A 167 -9.84 -7.66 9.97
CA ASP A 167 -10.91 -6.74 9.65
C ASP A 167 -11.94 -6.69 10.78
N LYS A 168 -12.13 -5.53 11.37
CA LYS A 168 -13.15 -5.31 12.42
C LYS A 168 -14.57 -5.28 11.85
N ASN A 169 -14.71 -5.07 10.55
CA ASN A 169 -15.98 -4.97 9.82
C ASN A 169 -16.20 -6.15 8.84
N ALA A 170 -15.61 -7.31 9.12
CA ALA A 170 -15.67 -8.48 8.23
C ALA A 170 -17.09 -8.95 7.88
N ASN A 171 -18.08 -8.58 8.69
CA ASN A 171 -19.49 -8.91 8.44
C ASN A 171 -20.06 -8.23 7.18
N LEU A 172 -19.39 -7.18 6.67
CA LEU A 172 -19.80 -6.51 5.44
C LEU A 172 -19.49 -7.35 4.19
N VAL A 173 -18.52 -8.27 4.30
CA VAL A 173 -18.02 -9.12 3.19
C VAL A 173 -17.81 -10.56 3.71
N PRO A 174 -18.87 -11.26 4.12
CA PRO A 174 -18.75 -12.51 4.87
C PRO A 174 -18.35 -13.72 3.98
N SER A 175 -18.69 -13.70 2.72
CA SER A 175 -18.43 -14.77 1.74
C SER A 175 -18.45 -14.22 0.33
N GLY A 176 -18.06 -15.01 -0.64
CA GLY A 176 -18.17 -14.64 -2.04
C GLY A 176 -17.17 -15.32 -2.97
N GLU A 177 -17.39 -15.09 -4.25
CA GLU A 177 -16.54 -15.53 -5.35
C GLU A 177 -15.16 -14.86 -5.28
N VAL A 178 -14.19 -15.41 -6.00
CA VAL A 178 -12.93 -14.72 -6.30
C VAL A 178 -13.07 -13.93 -7.59
N THR A 179 -12.32 -12.84 -7.74
CA THR A 179 -12.33 -12.02 -8.95
C THR A 179 -10.92 -11.73 -9.42
N LEU A 180 -10.73 -11.72 -10.74
CA LEU A 180 -9.46 -11.30 -11.34
C LEU A 180 -9.72 -10.10 -12.26
N GLY A 181 -8.83 -9.10 -12.17
CA GLY A 181 -8.93 -7.88 -12.96
C GLY A 181 -9.58 -6.72 -12.23
N GLY A 182 -9.92 -5.68 -13.00
CA GLY A 182 -10.49 -4.42 -12.51
C GLY A 182 -9.52 -3.24 -12.55
N GLY A 183 -8.24 -3.49 -12.78
CA GLY A 183 -7.23 -2.46 -12.99
C GLY A 183 -7.37 -1.80 -14.37
N TRP A 184 -6.80 -0.60 -14.52
CA TRP A 184 -6.81 0.17 -15.76
C TRP A 184 -5.73 -0.28 -16.76
N ILE A 185 -4.68 -0.91 -16.25
CA ILE A 185 -3.63 -1.53 -17.06
C ILE A 185 -4.09 -2.95 -17.42
N GLU A 186 -3.89 -3.33 -18.68
CA GLU A 186 -4.13 -4.70 -19.08
C GLU A 186 -3.29 -5.66 -18.24
N THR A 187 -3.94 -6.68 -17.73
CA THR A 187 -3.30 -7.68 -16.86
C THR A 187 -3.69 -9.06 -17.33
N GLU A 188 -2.70 -9.93 -17.46
CA GLU A 188 -2.85 -11.35 -17.74
C GLU A 188 -2.77 -12.14 -16.45
N PHE A 189 -3.64 -13.15 -16.31
CA PHE A 189 -3.73 -14.05 -15.16
C PHE A 189 -3.68 -15.49 -15.58
N ASP A 190 -3.10 -16.34 -14.71
CA ASP A 190 -2.98 -17.77 -14.92
C ASP A 190 -2.95 -18.53 -13.59
N ASP A 191 -3.10 -19.85 -13.63
CA ASP A 191 -2.98 -20.76 -12.49
C ASP A 191 -3.83 -20.34 -11.28
N LEU A 192 -5.10 -19.98 -11.50
CA LEU A 192 -6.00 -19.64 -10.39
C LEU A 192 -6.39 -20.90 -9.62
N ILE A 193 -6.01 -20.94 -8.34
CA ILE A 193 -6.30 -22.05 -7.43
C ILE A 193 -6.97 -21.50 -6.16
N VAL A 194 -8.09 -22.10 -5.78
CA VAL A 194 -8.77 -21.83 -4.52
C VAL A 194 -8.82 -23.10 -3.67
N THR A 195 -8.33 -23.04 -2.46
CA THR A 195 -8.34 -24.14 -1.51
C THR A 195 -9.14 -23.75 -0.28
N LEU A 196 -10.21 -24.49 0.04
CA LEU A 196 -11.02 -24.21 1.22
C LEU A 196 -10.23 -24.50 2.51
N LEU A 197 -10.36 -23.62 3.48
CA LEU A 197 -9.66 -23.67 4.75
C LEU A 197 -10.65 -23.97 5.89
N PRO A 198 -10.24 -24.74 6.89
CA PRO A 198 -11.04 -24.92 8.10
C PRO A 198 -11.13 -23.61 8.91
N ASP A 199 -12.22 -23.43 9.68
CA ASP A 199 -12.52 -22.21 10.41
C ASP A 199 -11.42 -21.81 11.42
N ASN A 200 -10.64 -22.78 11.88
CA ASN A 200 -9.56 -22.56 12.85
C ASN A 200 -8.17 -22.45 12.21
N TYR A 201 -8.07 -22.41 10.87
CA TYR A 201 -6.79 -22.48 10.16
C TYR A 201 -5.78 -21.42 10.64
N LEU A 202 -6.22 -20.17 10.82
CA LEU A 202 -5.35 -19.09 11.28
C LEU A 202 -5.33 -18.88 12.79
N LYS A 203 -6.06 -19.69 13.57
CA LYS A 203 -6.19 -19.50 15.03
C LYS A 203 -4.87 -19.53 15.77
N ASN A 204 -3.98 -20.45 15.39
CA ASN A 204 -2.69 -20.67 16.04
C ASN A 204 -1.51 -20.13 15.21
N VAL A 205 -1.78 -19.44 14.11
CA VAL A 205 -0.74 -18.82 13.30
C VAL A 205 -0.35 -17.52 13.98
N LYS A 206 0.91 -17.42 14.44
CA LYS A 206 1.45 -16.16 14.99
C LYS A 206 1.25 -15.03 13.99
N ALA A 207 0.87 -13.85 14.48
CA ALA A 207 0.83 -12.68 13.64
C ALA A 207 2.23 -12.44 13.04
N ALA A 208 2.28 -12.08 11.77
CA ALA A 208 3.54 -11.79 11.12
C ALA A 208 4.24 -10.67 11.88
N GLU A 209 5.47 -10.93 12.29
CA GLU A 209 6.36 -9.86 12.71
C GLU A 209 6.80 -9.18 11.42
N TYR A 210 6.13 -8.09 11.11
CA TYR A 210 6.40 -7.37 9.88
C TYR A 210 7.89 -7.08 9.72
N ARG A 211 8.38 -7.13 8.48
CA ARG A 211 9.66 -6.54 8.04
C ARG A 211 9.85 -5.07 8.50
N MET A 212 8.84 -4.50 9.16
CA MET A 212 8.91 -3.19 9.82
C MET A 212 10.06 -3.07 10.84
N ALA A 213 10.58 -4.16 11.41
CA ALA A 213 11.74 -4.07 12.30
C ALA A 213 12.98 -3.52 11.56
N ALA A 214 13.29 -4.03 10.39
CA ALA A 214 14.37 -3.46 9.57
C ALA A 214 14.04 -2.03 9.11
N THR A 215 12.79 -1.78 8.71
CA THR A 215 12.32 -0.46 8.32
C THR A 215 12.33 0.51 9.50
N SER A 216 12.00 0.06 10.70
CA SER A 216 12.08 0.90 11.91
C SER A 216 13.51 1.29 12.25
N GLN A 217 14.47 0.37 12.15
CA GLN A 217 15.88 0.67 12.37
C GLN A 217 16.43 1.64 11.31
N GLN A 218 16.04 1.47 10.05
CA GLN A 218 16.42 2.37 8.96
C GLN A 218 15.80 3.76 9.15
N LYS A 219 14.54 3.85 9.53
CA LYS A 219 13.86 5.12 9.85
C LYS A 219 14.50 5.79 11.04
N GLU A 220 14.85 5.06 12.07
CA GLU A 220 15.53 5.60 13.25
C GLU A 220 16.94 6.12 12.91
N ALA A 221 17.72 5.38 12.13
CA ALA A 221 19.02 5.84 11.65
C ALA A 221 18.91 7.09 10.77
N LYS A 222 17.85 7.15 9.91
CA LYS A 222 17.53 8.33 9.11
C LYS A 222 17.16 9.52 10.02
N ARG A 223 16.28 9.32 11.01
CA ARG A 223 15.88 10.35 11.98
C ARG A 223 17.07 10.98 12.67
N ARG A 224 17.96 10.14 13.23
CA ARG A 224 19.17 10.64 13.91
C ARG A 224 20.06 11.46 12.97
N ARG A 225 20.22 11.02 11.73
CA ARG A 225 21.01 11.75 10.74
C ARG A 225 20.38 13.08 10.36
N GLU A 226 19.06 13.10 10.12
CA GLU A 226 18.33 14.33 9.81
C GLU A 226 18.39 15.30 11.00
N ARG A 227 18.17 14.81 12.22
CA ARG A 227 18.27 15.62 13.43
C ARG A 227 19.67 16.21 13.66
N ALA A 228 20.72 15.43 13.41
CA ALA A 228 22.10 15.89 13.50
C ALA A 228 22.45 16.98 12.47
N ASN A 229 21.75 16.99 11.32
CA ASN A 229 21.94 17.97 10.26
C ASN A 229 21.01 19.18 10.40
N TYR A 230 20.00 19.12 11.28
CA TYR A 230 19.10 20.23 11.52
C TYR A 230 19.85 21.44 12.05
N LYS A 231 19.51 22.60 11.52
CA LYS A 231 20.09 23.89 11.94
C LYS A 231 19.00 24.90 12.25
N ALA A 232 19.23 25.70 13.28
CA ALA A 232 18.39 26.86 13.54
C ALA A 232 18.44 27.84 12.35
N VAL A 233 17.37 28.59 12.17
CA VAL A 233 17.35 29.69 11.21
C VAL A 233 18.21 30.83 11.73
N MET A 234 19.25 31.18 11.00
CA MET A 234 20.14 32.30 11.36
C MET A 234 19.55 33.62 10.87
N VAL A 235 19.44 34.58 11.77
CA VAL A 235 18.98 35.95 11.45
C VAL A 235 20.19 36.86 11.37
N ASN A 236 20.68 37.09 10.14
CA ASN A 236 21.92 37.83 9.94
C ASN A 236 21.75 39.34 9.77
N ASP A 237 20.64 39.76 9.11
CA ASP A 237 20.41 41.17 8.75
C ASP A 237 19.17 41.72 9.43
N ILE A 238 19.38 42.43 10.55
CA ILE A 238 18.31 43.15 11.25
C ILE A 238 18.21 44.56 10.72
N LYS A 239 17.10 44.85 10.01
CA LYS A 239 16.81 46.18 9.51
C LYS A 239 16.34 47.11 10.65
N PRO A 240 16.59 48.46 10.54
CA PRO A 240 16.17 49.38 11.59
C PRO A 240 14.67 49.42 11.86
N ASP A 241 13.87 49.30 10.80
CA ASP A 241 12.42 49.45 10.88
C ASP A 241 11.70 48.11 11.08
N ARG A 242 11.87 47.18 10.11
CA ARG A 242 11.23 45.87 10.13
C ARG A 242 12.09 44.84 9.43
N THR A 243 12.27 43.69 10.07
CA THR A 243 12.92 42.54 9.49
C THR A 243 11.91 41.43 9.32
N GLU A 244 11.78 40.92 8.09
CA GLU A 244 10.97 39.75 7.75
C GLU A 244 11.90 38.57 7.52
N ILE A 245 11.56 37.43 8.10
CA ILE A 245 12.36 36.21 8.04
C ILE A 245 11.46 35.13 7.49
N SER A 246 11.90 34.45 6.41
CA SER A 246 11.22 33.24 6.00
C SER A 246 11.53 32.14 7.00
N LEU A 247 10.48 31.46 7.45
CA LEU A 247 10.56 30.26 8.28
C LEU A 247 10.36 29.00 7.46
N ASP A 248 10.33 29.10 6.14
CA ASP A 248 10.31 27.94 5.26
C ASP A 248 11.59 27.10 5.44
N GLY A 249 11.45 25.79 5.37
CA GLY A 249 12.60 24.90 5.50
C GLY A 249 12.38 23.78 6.51
N ASP A 250 13.46 23.33 7.12
CA ASP A 250 13.43 22.21 8.05
C ASP A 250 12.96 22.66 9.44
N TRP A 251 11.92 22.00 9.93
CA TRP A 251 11.37 22.17 11.26
C TRP A 251 11.50 20.89 12.06
N LEU A 252 11.69 21.01 13.35
CA LEU A 252 11.51 19.88 14.25
C LEU A 252 10.03 19.54 14.37
N PHE A 253 9.73 18.25 14.30
CA PHE A 253 8.38 17.73 14.22
C PHE A 253 8.19 16.55 15.17
N MET A 254 7.13 16.59 15.98
CA MET A 254 6.82 15.52 16.93
C MET A 254 5.35 15.13 16.82
N PRO A 255 5.04 13.91 16.31
CA PRO A 255 3.69 13.37 16.35
C PRO A 255 3.20 13.17 17.78
N GLU A 256 1.96 13.56 18.05
CA GLU A 256 1.38 13.43 19.40
C GLU A 256 1.38 11.99 19.93
N TYR A 257 1.22 10.98 19.05
CA TYR A 257 1.25 9.58 19.48
C TYR A 257 2.61 9.08 20.02
N GLN A 258 3.67 9.85 19.82
CA GLN A 258 5.01 9.55 20.33
C GLN A 258 5.36 10.34 21.61
N LEU A 259 4.48 11.24 22.05
CA LEU A 259 4.69 12.02 23.25
C LEU A 259 4.11 11.32 24.47
N ASP A 260 4.95 11.11 25.48
CA ASP A 260 4.50 10.63 26.79
C ASP A 260 3.77 11.73 27.58
N ASP A 261 4.16 13.00 27.37
CA ASP A 261 3.60 14.16 28.05
C ASP A 261 3.53 15.37 27.11
N LYS A 262 2.32 15.81 26.81
CA LYS A 262 2.06 16.96 25.92
C LYS A 262 2.62 18.28 26.45
N ALA A 263 2.71 18.45 27.78
CA ALA A 263 3.26 19.66 28.37
C ALA A 263 4.75 19.85 28.01
N LYS A 264 5.47 18.77 27.77
CA LYS A 264 6.86 18.83 27.32
C LYS A 264 7.02 19.40 25.92
N ALA A 265 6.03 19.21 25.04
CA ALA A 265 6.13 19.68 23.66
C ALA A 265 6.16 21.22 23.54
N VAL A 266 5.50 21.93 24.47
CA VAL A 266 5.45 23.41 24.47
C VAL A 266 6.60 24.06 25.23
N SER A 267 7.36 23.29 25.99
CA SER A 267 8.49 23.84 26.77
C SER A 267 9.74 24.03 25.90
N ALA A 268 10.29 25.24 25.90
CA ALA A 268 11.55 25.55 25.21
C ALA A 268 12.77 24.86 25.84
N THR A 269 12.63 24.34 27.06
CA THR A 269 13.73 23.68 27.78
C THR A 269 13.69 22.16 27.65
N THR A 270 12.68 21.60 26.99
CA THR A 270 12.59 20.17 26.78
C THR A 270 13.57 19.73 25.69
N ASP A 271 14.28 18.64 25.97
CA ASP A 271 15.12 17.97 25.00
C ASP A 271 14.33 17.59 23.76
N ASP A 272 14.86 17.91 22.60
CA ASP A 272 14.25 17.63 21.29
C ASP A 272 15.12 16.73 20.40
N GLU A 273 16.06 15.99 20.98
CA GLU A 273 16.93 15.06 20.24
C GLU A 273 16.14 13.95 19.54
N ASP A 274 15.01 13.55 20.12
CA ASP A 274 14.14 12.52 19.56
C ASP A 274 13.13 13.04 18.53
N TRP A 275 13.12 14.33 18.27
CA TRP A 275 12.22 14.91 17.29
C TRP A 275 12.63 14.54 15.86
N HIS A 276 11.65 14.45 15.00
CA HIS A 276 11.83 14.29 13.57
C HIS A 276 12.14 15.63 12.90
N VAL A 277 12.60 15.57 11.65
CA VAL A 277 12.74 16.77 10.82
C VAL A 277 11.71 16.68 9.69
N MET A 278 10.99 17.76 9.45
CA MET A 278 10.00 17.89 8.42
C MET A 278 10.13 19.22 7.70
N GLN A 279 10.12 19.21 6.39
CA GLN A 279 10.14 20.43 5.59
C GLN A 279 8.80 21.14 5.63
N VAL A 280 8.82 22.46 5.87
CA VAL A 280 7.65 23.36 5.91
C VAL A 280 7.84 24.45 4.83
N PRO A 281 6.80 24.82 4.06
CA PRO A 281 5.41 24.32 4.14
C PRO A 281 5.26 22.93 3.50
N ASN A 282 4.64 22.02 4.21
CA ASN A 282 4.29 20.70 3.70
C ASN A 282 3.23 20.02 4.59
N PHE A 283 2.68 18.90 4.13
CA PHE A 283 1.69 18.13 4.87
C PHE A 283 2.29 16.81 5.34
N TRP A 284 1.97 16.35 6.54
CA TRP A 284 2.38 15.03 7.00
C TRP A 284 1.53 13.88 6.46
N ASN A 285 0.34 14.18 5.92
CA ASN A 285 -0.52 13.22 5.23
C ASN A 285 -0.53 13.47 3.73
N PRO A 286 -0.69 12.42 2.90
CA PRO A 286 -0.92 12.62 1.47
C PRO A 286 -2.20 13.42 1.28
N ILE A 287 -2.14 14.44 0.45
CA ILE A 287 -3.33 15.21 0.09
C ILE A 287 -4.20 14.32 -0.79
N ARG A 288 -5.46 14.16 -0.42
CA ARG A 288 -6.38 13.30 -1.17
C ARG A 288 -6.67 13.90 -2.55
N ILE A 289 -6.70 13.04 -3.53
CA ILE A 289 -6.91 13.36 -4.95
C ILE A 289 -8.12 14.26 -5.19
N TRP A 290 -9.23 14.00 -4.52
CA TRP A 290 -10.46 14.76 -4.70
C TRP A 290 -10.35 16.23 -4.26
N LEU A 291 -9.47 16.54 -3.33
CA LEU A 291 -9.21 17.94 -2.94
C LEU A 291 -8.49 18.73 -4.05
N HIS A 292 -7.72 18.04 -4.88
CA HIS A 292 -6.98 18.66 -5.97
C HIS A 292 -7.60 18.39 -7.35
N GLY A 293 -8.18 17.19 -7.54
CA GLY A 293 -8.69 16.75 -8.83
C GLY A 293 -10.02 17.35 -9.22
N GLU A 294 -10.93 17.52 -8.26
CA GLU A 294 -12.29 18.02 -8.54
C GLU A 294 -12.43 19.52 -8.35
N THR A 295 -11.57 20.14 -7.55
CA THR A 295 -11.70 21.55 -7.16
C THR A 295 -10.68 22.48 -7.80
N MET A 296 -9.57 21.97 -8.34
CA MET A 296 -8.61 22.78 -9.05
C MET A 296 -8.80 22.65 -10.57
N PRO A 297 -9.24 23.72 -11.25
CA PRO A 297 -9.25 23.74 -12.71
C PRO A 297 -7.80 23.66 -13.19
N THR A 298 -7.49 22.61 -13.94
CA THR A 298 -6.23 22.54 -14.68
C THR A 298 -6.32 23.45 -15.93
N PRO A 299 -5.21 23.87 -16.53
CA PRO A 299 -5.22 24.64 -17.79
C PRO A 299 -6.02 23.96 -18.91
N ASN A 300 -6.27 22.66 -18.82
CA ASN A 300 -6.97 21.85 -19.82
C ASN A 300 -8.39 21.43 -19.39
N GLY A 301 -8.97 22.05 -18.37
CA GLY A 301 -10.30 21.72 -17.85
C GLY A 301 -10.30 20.79 -16.64
N PRO A 302 -11.47 20.28 -16.20
CA PRO A 302 -11.56 19.44 -15.02
C PRO A 302 -10.79 18.14 -15.27
N ASN A 303 -9.80 17.97 -14.48
CA ASN A 303 -8.88 16.88 -14.25
C ASN A 303 -8.82 15.74 -15.29
N PRO A 304 -7.82 15.73 -16.17
CA PRO A 304 -7.52 14.55 -16.97
C PRO A 304 -7.16 13.39 -16.00
N LYS A 305 -7.82 12.25 -16.20
CA LYS A 305 -7.44 10.98 -15.56
C LYS A 305 -5.92 10.80 -15.64
N GLY A 306 -5.27 10.60 -14.53
CA GLY A 306 -3.84 10.34 -14.46
C GLY A 306 -2.98 11.43 -13.78
N VAL A 307 -3.32 12.69 -13.90
CA VAL A 307 -2.59 13.77 -13.19
C VAL A 307 -2.82 13.66 -11.68
N SER A 308 -4.05 13.36 -11.28
CA SER A 308 -4.40 13.17 -9.87
C SER A 308 -3.76 11.93 -9.27
N ASP A 309 -3.66 10.85 -10.02
CA ASP A 309 -3.02 9.61 -9.56
C ASP A 309 -1.52 9.81 -9.36
N THR A 310 -0.85 10.46 -10.30
CA THR A 310 0.57 10.80 -10.19
C THR A 310 0.84 11.72 -9.00
N TYR A 311 0.00 12.73 -8.80
CA TYR A 311 0.15 13.65 -7.68
C TYR A 311 -0.05 12.95 -6.33
N TYR A 312 -1.12 12.18 -6.20
CA TYR A 312 -1.38 11.42 -4.97
C TYR A 312 -0.26 10.42 -4.68
N GLN A 313 0.30 9.83 -5.73
CA GLN A 313 1.43 8.94 -5.63
C GLN A 313 2.66 9.65 -5.06
N GLN A 314 3.02 10.81 -5.63
CA GLN A 314 4.14 11.63 -5.14
C GLN A 314 3.94 12.05 -3.67
N GLU A 315 2.72 12.41 -3.29
CA GLU A 315 2.38 12.77 -1.92
C GLU A 315 2.52 11.58 -0.96
N THR A 316 2.12 10.40 -1.40
CA THR A 316 2.28 9.18 -0.61
C THR A 316 3.76 8.82 -0.47
N ASP A 317 4.54 8.89 -1.54
CA ASP A 317 6.00 8.64 -1.53
C ASP A 317 6.71 9.58 -0.56
N ARG A 318 6.34 10.84 -0.61
CA ARG A 318 6.87 11.85 0.31
C ARG A 318 6.56 11.48 1.76
N CYS A 319 5.31 11.09 2.05
CA CYS A 319 4.89 10.70 3.40
C CYS A 319 5.51 9.38 3.88
N GLU A 320 5.70 8.40 2.99
CA GLU A 320 6.44 7.17 3.29
C GLU A 320 7.92 7.45 3.60
N GLY A 321 8.46 8.49 3.00
CA GLY A 321 9.81 8.97 3.25
C GLY A 321 10.02 9.56 4.65
N TYR A 322 8.98 9.90 5.40
CA TYR A 322 9.12 10.42 6.75
C TYR A 322 9.65 9.36 7.74
N THR A 323 10.33 9.82 8.75
CA THR A 323 10.91 8.98 9.80
C THR A 323 9.90 8.57 10.87
N PHE A 324 8.71 9.17 10.86
CA PHE A 324 7.56 8.82 11.69
C PHE A 324 6.47 8.09 10.87
N ASP A 325 5.49 7.53 11.55
CA ASP A 325 4.33 6.92 10.91
C ASP A 325 3.23 7.96 10.69
N TYR A 326 3.15 8.49 9.48
CA TYR A 326 2.17 9.52 9.13
C TYR A 326 0.72 9.03 9.29
N ARG A 327 0.45 7.73 9.13
CA ARG A 327 -0.90 7.16 9.27
C ARG A 327 -1.42 7.21 10.71
N LYS A 328 -0.51 7.25 11.68
CA LYS A 328 -0.84 7.40 13.11
C LYS A 328 -0.86 8.86 13.56
N THR A 329 -0.41 9.77 12.69
CA THR A 329 -0.27 11.18 13.04
C THR A 329 -1.59 11.92 12.80
N GLY A 330 -2.39 12.07 13.84
CA GLY A 330 -3.61 12.91 13.82
C GLY A 330 -3.33 14.36 14.23
N THR A 331 -2.40 14.52 15.16
CA THR A 331 -1.94 15.81 15.71
C THR A 331 -0.43 15.77 15.83
N ALA A 332 0.22 16.91 15.67
CA ALA A 332 1.66 17.04 15.80
C ALA A 332 2.08 18.41 16.30
N TRP A 333 3.28 18.47 16.83
CA TRP A 333 3.94 19.67 17.30
C TRP A 333 5.06 20.05 16.36
N TYR A 334 5.18 21.34 16.07
CA TYR A 334 6.27 21.93 15.31
C TYR A 334 7.12 22.82 16.18
N ARG A 335 8.43 22.76 15.99
CA ARG A 335 9.38 23.62 16.67
C ARG A 335 10.43 24.11 15.68
N GLN A 336 10.70 25.42 15.72
CA GLN A 336 11.76 26.05 14.96
C GLN A 336 12.65 26.86 15.90
N TRP A 337 13.94 26.66 15.80
CA TRP A 337 14.91 27.44 16.53
C TRP A 337 15.42 28.60 15.68
N LEU A 338 15.52 29.78 16.28
CA LEU A 338 16.07 30.98 15.66
C LEU A 338 17.34 31.37 16.39
N GLU A 339 18.43 31.56 15.66
CA GLU A 339 19.63 32.18 16.16
C GLU A 339 19.59 33.69 15.88
N LEU A 340 19.41 34.46 16.91
CA LEU A 340 19.29 35.89 16.84
C LEU A 340 20.65 36.54 17.09
N PRO A 341 21.03 37.62 16.38
CA PRO A 341 22.26 38.32 16.65
C PRO A 341 22.22 39.05 18.02
N THR A 342 23.38 39.27 18.60
CA THR A 342 23.51 39.81 19.97
C THR A 342 23.03 41.26 20.10
N ASP A 343 22.92 42.00 19.03
CA ASP A 343 22.52 43.42 18.98
C ASP A 343 20.98 43.64 18.95
N ILE A 344 20.20 42.55 19.03
CA ILE A 344 18.73 42.65 19.09
C ILE A 344 18.19 43.03 20.48
N LYS A 345 19.05 43.17 21.47
CA LYS A 345 18.66 43.50 22.82
C LYS A 345 17.85 44.81 22.88
N GLY A 346 16.60 44.71 23.38
CA GLY A 346 15.67 45.85 23.46
C GLY A 346 14.75 46.01 22.25
N LYS A 347 14.83 45.17 21.22
CA LYS A 347 13.87 45.12 20.10
C LYS A 347 12.71 44.19 20.44
N GLN A 348 11.51 44.52 19.92
CA GLN A 348 10.33 43.69 20.05
C GLN A 348 10.28 42.65 18.93
N LEU A 349 10.03 41.41 19.33
CA LEU A 349 9.69 40.31 18.38
C LEU A 349 8.17 40.18 18.33
N THR A 350 7.57 40.23 17.15
CA THR A 350 6.12 40.11 16.93
C THR A 350 5.85 39.03 15.93
#